data_48ecad98c47f6cb454e2a0126138efce
#
_entry.id   48ecad98c47f6cb454e2a0126138efce
#
_cell.length_a   1.000
_cell.length_b   1.000
_cell.length_c   1.000
_cell.angle_alpha   90.00
_cell.angle_beta   90.00
_cell.angle_gamma   90.00
#
_symmetry.space_group_name_H-M   'P 1'
#
loop_
_entity.id
_entity.type
_entity.pdbx_description
1 polymer ?
#
loop_
_entity_poly.entity_id
_entity_poly.type
_entity_poly.pdbx_seq_one_letter_code
_entity_poly.pdbx_strand_id
1 'polypeptide(L)'
;RIVEEYQAKNQRIVYKKIENKGIAANTNAAAQLAAGEYLALADHDDILAPHAMYTMGKAVLQLRRRKEPDGFVYSDEALFSKSIRRPIAAHFKPDYAPDYLLCCNYICHLAVFKKALWDAVGGERPECDGSQDHDLFLRLLERTGGAAHVPQVLYYWRVHAGSTSGGTEAK
;
A
#
# COMPACT_ATOMS: atom_id res chain seq x y z
N ARG A 1 10.24 -12.44 17.34
CA ARG A 1 10.99 -11.76 18.42
C ARG A 1 10.83 -10.24 18.36
N ILE A 2 11.28 -9.55 17.27
CA ILE A 2 11.20 -8.08 17.17
C ILE A 2 9.76 -7.57 17.26
N VAL A 3 8.83 -8.13 16.49
CA VAL A 3 7.42 -7.71 16.47
C VAL A 3 6.77 -7.92 17.84
N GLU A 4 7.07 -9.02 18.52
CA GLU A 4 6.55 -9.33 19.85
C GLU A 4 7.05 -8.33 20.91
N GLU A 5 8.32 -7.89 20.81
CA GLU A 5 8.88 -6.85 21.67
C GLU A 5 8.16 -5.50 21.49
N TYR A 6 7.79 -5.16 20.24
CA TYR A 6 7.02 -3.94 19.98
C TYR A 6 5.55 -4.07 20.37
N GLN A 7 4.94 -5.24 20.15
CA GLN A 7 3.58 -5.52 20.59
C GLN A 7 3.42 -5.37 22.10
N ALA A 8 4.40 -5.85 22.88
CA ALA A 8 4.40 -5.68 24.32
C ALA A 8 4.42 -4.21 24.78
N LYS A 9 4.99 -3.32 23.94
CA LYS A 9 5.07 -1.88 24.22
C LYS A 9 3.88 -1.08 23.67
N ASN A 10 3.15 -1.64 22.68
CA ASN A 10 2.06 -0.93 22.02
C ASN A 10 0.94 -1.90 21.63
N GLN A 11 -0.17 -1.84 22.38
CA GLN A 11 -1.35 -2.70 22.17
C GLN A 11 -2.05 -2.52 20.80
N ARG A 12 -1.71 -1.47 20.04
CA ARG A 12 -2.21 -1.30 18.67
C ARG A 12 -1.52 -2.21 17.66
N ILE A 13 -0.41 -2.83 18.03
CA ILE A 13 0.28 -3.81 17.19
C ILE A 13 -0.38 -5.15 17.40
N VAL A 14 -1.04 -5.65 16.36
CA VAL A 14 -1.63 -7.00 16.34
C VAL A 14 -0.72 -7.90 15.52
N TYR A 15 -0.25 -8.99 16.14
CA TYR A 15 0.66 -9.94 15.51
C TYR A 15 0.09 -11.35 15.55
N LYS A 16 0.18 -12.04 14.43
CA LYS A 16 -0.15 -13.47 14.30
C LYS A 16 0.92 -14.17 13.47
N LYS A 17 1.53 -15.19 14.06
CA LYS A 17 2.42 -16.09 13.32
C LYS A 17 1.58 -17.10 12.53
N ILE A 18 1.83 -17.19 11.24
CA ILE A 18 1.15 -18.12 10.34
C ILE A 18 2.19 -18.89 9.51
N GLU A 19 1.77 -19.96 8.86
CA GLU A 19 2.54 -20.60 7.81
C GLU A 19 2.65 -19.67 6.59
N ASN A 20 3.83 -19.61 5.97
CA ASN A 20 4.00 -18.82 4.75
C ASN A 20 3.33 -19.52 3.57
N LYS A 21 2.30 -18.88 3.00
CA LYS A 21 1.50 -19.38 1.88
C LYS A 21 1.54 -18.47 0.64
N GLY A 22 2.57 -17.62 0.53
CA GLY A 22 2.70 -16.63 -0.54
C GLY A 22 2.31 -15.23 -0.09
N ILE A 23 2.56 -14.24 -0.95
CA ILE A 23 2.41 -12.83 -0.62
C ILE A 23 0.92 -12.53 -0.37
N ALA A 24 0.07 -12.80 -1.35
CA ALA A 24 -1.37 -12.50 -1.27
C ALA A 24 -2.05 -13.22 -0.09
N ALA A 25 -1.76 -14.49 0.14
CA ALA A 25 -2.36 -15.23 1.25
C ALA A 25 -1.95 -14.68 2.62
N ASN A 26 -0.70 -14.26 2.76
CA ASN A 26 -0.19 -13.66 4.01
C ASN A 26 -0.76 -12.26 4.23
N THR A 27 -0.88 -11.44 3.19
CA THR A 27 -1.52 -10.12 3.23
C THR A 27 -2.99 -10.23 3.59
N ASN A 28 -3.72 -11.18 2.99
CA ASN A 28 -5.11 -11.46 3.34
C ASN A 28 -5.28 -11.83 4.82
N ALA A 29 -4.40 -12.68 5.34
CA ALA A 29 -4.43 -13.05 6.76
C ALA A 29 -4.13 -11.86 7.69
N ALA A 30 -3.26 -10.93 7.29
CA ALA A 30 -3.01 -9.70 8.03
C ALA A 30 -4.21 -8.74 7.96
N ALA A 31 -4.82 -8.56 6.80
CA ALA A 31 -6.00 -7.71 6.61
C ALA A 31 -7.20 -8.16 7.46
N GLN A 32 -7.35 -9.47 7.70
CA GLN A 32 -8.39 -10.01 8.60
C GLN A 32 -8.21 -9.56 10.06
N LEU A 33 -7.00 -9.24 10.48
CA LEU A 33 -6.73 -8.74 11.84
C LEU A 33 -6.98 -7.23 11.97
N ALA A 34 -7.07 -6.53 10.85
CA ALA A 34 -7.23 -5.08 10.83
C ALA A 34 -8.66 -4.70 11.23
N ALA A 35 -8.77 -3.82 12.25
CA ALA A 35 -10.04 -3.30 12.75
C ALA A 35 -10.34 -1.87 12.25
N GLY A 36 -9.43 -1.26 11.48
CA GLY A 36 -9.57 0.09 10.96
C GLY A 36 -10.58 0.18 9.82
N GLU A 37 -11.17 1.35 9.63
CA GLU A 37 -12.05 1.64 8.49
C GLU A 37 -11.30 1.64 7.15
N TYR A 38 -10.01 1.99 7.19
CA TYR A 38 -9.10 1.99 6.05
C TYR A 38 -7.97 1.00 6.27
N LEU A 39 -7.50 0.42 5.16
CA LEU A 39 -6.28 -0.38 5.08
C LEU A 39 -5.20 0.44 4.35
N ALA A 40 -3.97 0.29 4.80
CA ALA A 40 -2.77 0.75 4.12
C ALA A 40 -1.81 -0.42 3.99
N LEU A 41 -1.39 -0.75 2.79
CA LEU A 41 -0.39 -1.79 2.56
C LEU A 41 1.00 -1.18 2.68
N ALA A 42 1.89 -1.87 3.38
CA ALA A 42 3.28 -1.47 3.53
C ALA A 42 4.16 -2.71 3.63
N ASP A 43 5.27 -2.71 2.91
CA ASP A 43 6.22 -3.79 2.94
C ASP A 43 7.09 -3.71 4.20
N HIS A 44 7.54 -4.88 4.66
CA HIS A 44 8.21 -5.00 5.97
C HIS A 44 9.62 -4.42 6.02
N ASP A 45 10.23 -4.13 4.88
CA ASP A 45 11.58 -3.57 4.73
C ASP A 45 11.58 -2.09 4.30
N ASP A 46 10.40 -1.52 4.11
CA ASP A 46 10.20 -0.14 3.68
C ASP A 46 10.01 0.84 4.84
N ILE A 47 9.95 2.12 4.52
CA ILE A 47 9.81 3.19 5.53
C ILE A 47 8.70 4.15 5.11
N LEU A 48 7.76 4.40 6.03
CA LEU A 48 6.80 5.48 5.90
C LEU A 48 7.41 6.82 6.33
N ALA A 49 7.06 7.91 5.63
CA ALA A 49 7.35 9.24 6.15
C ALA A 49 6.69 9.43 7.52
N PRO A 50 7.32 10.11 8.48
CA PRO A 50 6.77 10.25 9.84
C PRO A 50 5.35 10.83 9.89
N HIS A 51 4.97 11.63 8.90
CA HIS A 51 3.66 12.27 8.77
C HIS A 51 2.72 11.56 7.78
N ALA A 52 3.12 10.41 7.22
CA ALA A 52 2.36 9.73 6.15
C ALA A 52 0.90 9.47 6.55
N MET A 53 0.68 8.79 7.67
CA MET A 53 -0.68 8.46 8.13
C MET A 53 -1.52 9.69 8.43
N TYR A 54 -0.94 10.74 8.99
CA TYR A 54 -1.64 12.00 9.22
C TYR A 54 -2.06 12.65 7.89
N THR A 55 -1.16 12.71 6.91
CA THR A 55 -1.43 13.32 5.61
C THR A 55 -2.50 12.56 4.84
N MET A 56 -2.39 11.23 4.77
CA MET A 56 -3.40 10.38 4.12
C MET A 56 -4.77 10.48 4.81
N GLY A 57 -4.80 10.43 6.13
CA GLY A 57 -6.04 10.62 6.90
C GLY A 57 -6.67 12.00 6.70
N LYS A 58 -5.86 13.06 6.63
CA LYS A 58 -6.32 14.42 6.32
C LYS A 58 -6.94 14.49 4.91
N ALA A 59 -6.32 13.84 3.91
CA ALA A 59 -6.85 13.78 2.55
C ALA A 59 -8.23 13.09 2.53
N VAL A 60 -8.37 11.93 3.18
CA VAL A 60 -9.66 11.22 3.32
C VAL A 60 -10.72 12.12 3.95
N LEU A 61 -10.40 12.81 5.05
CA LEU A 61 -11.34 13.72 5.72
C LEU A 61 -11.75 14.90 4.84
N GLN A 62 -10.85 15.41 4.00
CA GLN A 62 -11.15 16.49 3.05
C GLN A 62 -12.11 16.02 1.96
N LEU A 63 -11.89 14.82 1.39
CA LEU A 63 -12.78 14.21 0.40
C LEU A 63 -14.19 14.03 0.98
N ARG A 64 -14.31 13.49 2.20
CA ARG A 64 -15.60 13.35 2.90
C ARG A 64 -16.33 14.67 3.08
N ARG A 65 -15.62 15.72 3.49
CA ARG A 65 -16.21 17.07 3.66
C ARG A 65 -16.72 17.65 2.34
N ARG A 66 -16.05 17.34 1.22
CA ARG A 66 -16.44 17.76 -0.12
C ARG A 66 -17.47 16.84 -0.77
N LYS A 67 -17.84 15.74 -0.11
CA LYS A 67 -18.69 14.68 -0.65
C LYS A 67 -18.12 14.06 -1.93
N GLU A 68 -16.80 14.04 -2.03
CA GLU A 68 -16.04 13.38 -3.09
C GLU A 68 -15.77 11.93 -2.71
N PRO A 69 -15.51 11.03 -3.71
CA PRO A 69 -15.16 9.64 -3.43
C PRO A 69 -13.93 9.55 -2.53
N ASP A 70 -14.07 8.90 -1.36
CA ASP A 70 -13.02 8.73 -0.37
C ASP A 70 -12.56 7.28 -0.25
N GLY A 71 -12.94 6.45 -1.19
CA GLY A 71 -12.70 5.00 -1.14
C GLY A 71 -11.24 4.59 -1.36
N PHE A 72 -10.48 5.38 -2.12
CA PHE A 72 -9.08 5.07 -2.46
C PHE A 72 -8.25 6.36 -2.57
N VAL A 73 -7.11 6.39 -1.87
CA VAL A 73 -6.16 7.51 -1.88
C VAL A 73 -4.74 6.94 -2.03
N TYR A 74 -3.89 7.57 -2.81
CA TYR A 74 -2.50 7.16 -2.97
C TYR A 74 -1.54 8.35 -2.96
N SER A 75 -0.27 8.10 -2.69
CA SER A 75 0.77 9.13 -2.62
C SER A 75 1.95 8.83 -3.55
N ASP A 76 2.85 9.80 -3.69
CA ASP A 76 4.15 9.60 -4.30
C ASP A 76 5.05 8.74 -3.42
N GLU A 77 6.10 8.20 -4.03
CA GLU A 77 7.12 7.39 -3.36
C GLU A 77 8.52 7.77 -3.79
N ALA A 78 9.51 7.37 -3.00
CA ALA A 78 10.92 7.50 -3.37
C ALA A 78 11.67 6.20 -3.10
N LEU A 79 12.65 5.88 -3.95
CA LEU A 79 13.52 4.74 -3.81
C LEU A 79 14.74 5.12 -2.98
N PHE A 80 15.12 4.25 -2.06
CA PHE A 80 16.34 4.41 -1.28
C PHE A 80 17.06 3.08 -1.07
N SER A 81 18.37 3.12 -0.77
CA SER A 81 19.13 1.93 -0.37
C SER A 81 19.66 2.03 1.05
N LYS A 82 20.43 3.07 1.34
CA LYS A 82 21.10 3.23 2.65
C LYS A 82 20.40 4.25 3.56
N SER A 83 19.83 5.30 3.01
CA SER A 83 19.25 6.40 3.78
C SER A 83 18.16 7.12 3.01
N ILE A 84 17.01 7.35 3.65
CA ILE A 84 15.90 8.14 3.10
C ILE A 84 16.27 9.63 2.91
N ARG A 85 17.33 10.11 3.54
CA ARG A 85 17.83 11.47 3.34
C ARG A 85 18.55 11.66 2.00
N ARG A 86 18.89 10.56 1.32
CA ARG A 86 19.53 10.53 -0.01
C ARG A 86 18.80 9.48 -0.85
N PRO A 87 17.59 9.78 -1.33
CA PRO A 87 16.85 8.88 -2.20
C PRO A 87 17.62 8.69 -3.51
N ILE A 88 17.46 7.52 -4.13
CA ILE A 88 18.04 7.17 -5.43
C ILE A 88 17.21 7.81 -6.54
N ALA A 89 15.90 7.74 -6.40
CA ALA A 89 14.92 8.29 -7.33
C ALA A 89 13.64 8.65 -6.59
N ALA A 90 12.79 9.46 -7.20
CA ALA A 90 11.43 9.72 -6.74
C ALA A 90 10.47 9.41 -7.88
N HIS A 91 9.35 8.76 -7.57
CA HIS A 91 8.25 8.52 -8.47
C HIS A 91 7.12 9.49 -8.14
N PHE A 92 7.07 10.58 -8.89
CA PHE A 92 5.94 11.52 -8.87
C PHE A 92 4.86 10.98 -9.78
N LYS A 93 3.72 10.68 -9.22
CA LYS A 93 2.64 9.98 -9.88
C LYS A 93 1.65 10.97 -10.49
N PRO A 94 0.99 10.61 -11.59
CA PRO A 94 -0.11 11.42 -12.10
C PRO A 94 -1.32 11.36 -11.17
N ASP A 95 -2.26 12.28 -11.33
CA ASP A 95 -3.62 12.08 -10.84
C ASP A 95 -4.23 10.84 -11.48
N TYR A 96 -5.33 10.34 -10.92
CA TYR A 96 -5.89 9.06 -11.33
C TYR A 96 -6.12 8.99 -12.84
N ALA A 97 -5.39 8.10 -13.48
CA ALA A 97 -5.37 7.86 -14.92
C ALA A 97 -5.67 6.37 -15.18
N PRO A 98 -6.94 5.99 -15.38
CA PRO A 98 -7.35 4.59 -15.49
C PRO A 98 -6.65 3.85 -16.64
N ASP A 99 -6.55 4.47 -17.82
CA ASP A 99 -5.91 3.84 -18.98
C ASP A 99 -4.41 3.58 -18.72
N TYR A 100 -3.75 4.47 -18.01
CA TYR A 100 -2.35 4.29 -17.63
C TYR A 100 -2.20 3.17 -16.59
N LEU A 101 -3.15 3.07 -15.64
CA LEU A 101 -3.14 1.97 -14.66
C LEU A 101 -3.33 0.60 -15.32
N LEU A 102 -4.10 0.51 -16.41
CA LEU A 102 -4.21 -0.74 -17.18
C LEU A 102 -2.88 -1.16 -17.82
N CYS A 103 -2.01 -0.21 -18.14
CA CYS A 103 -0.70 -0.49 -18.76
C CYS A 103 0.39 -0.81 -17.71
N CYS A 104 0.36 -0.18 -16.54
CA CYS A 104 1.35 -0.39 -15.50
C CYS A 104 0.81 0.02 -14.12
N ASN A 105 1.28 -0.67 -13.08
CA ASN A 105 0.97 -0.31 -11.71
C ASN A 105 1.80 0.91 -11.27
N TYR A 106 1.37 2.11 -11.61
CA TYR A 106 2.04 3.33 -11.15
C TYR A 106 1.67 3.73 -9.72
N ILE A 107 0.60 3.16 -9.15
CA ILE A 107 0.14 3.49 -7.79
C ILE A 107 1.06 2.91 -6.72
N CYS A 108 1.43 1.63 -6.83
CA CYS A 108 2.29 0.88 -5.89
C CYS A 108 2.09 1.30 -4.42
N HIS A 109 3.01 2.10 -3.89
CA HIS A 109 3.03 2.56 -2.51
C HIS A 109 3.00 4.11 -2.42
N LEU A 110 2.37 4.78 -1.48
CA LEU A 110 1.48 4.23 -0.48
C LEU A 110 0.05 4.27 -1.01
N ALA A 111 -0.66 3.17 -0.93
CA ALA A 111 -2.09 3.12 -1.21
C ALA A 111 -2.87 2.93 0.10
N VAL A 112 -3.94 3.72 0.26
CA VAL A 112 -4.86 3.66 1.41
C VAL A 112 -6.28 3.56 0.86
N PHE A 113 -7.04 2.56 1.27
CA PHE A 113 -8.37 2.30 0.76
C PHE A 113 -9.31 1.75 1.84
N LYS A 114 -10.61 1.90 1.62
CA LYS A 114 -11.61 1.40 2.56
C LYS A 114 -11.54 -0.12 2.72
N LYS A 115 -11.54 -0.57 3.98
CA LYS A 115 -11.59 -2.00 4.29
C LYS A 115 -12.85 -2.67 3.69
N ALA A 116 -13.98 -1.98 3.68
CA ALA A 116 -15.21 -2.49 3.07
C ALA A 116 -15.06 -2.78 1.56
N LEU A 117 -14.22 -2.04 0.84
CA LEU A 117 -13.92 -2.33 -0.58
C LEU A 117 -13.05 -3.59 -0.70
N TRP A 118 -12.03 -3.73 0.16
CA TRP A 118 -11.23 -4.94 0.26
C TRP A 118 -12.10 -6.18 0.47
N ASP A 119 -12.99 -6.11 1.45
CA ASP A 119 -13.89 -7.22 1.77
C ASP A 119 -14.83 -7.52 0.59
N ALA A 120 -15.32 -6.49 -0.10
CA ALA A 120 -16.22 -6.64 -1.25
C ALA A 120 -15.57 -7.24 -2.50
N VAL A 121 -14.24 -7.10 -2.67
CA VAL A 121 -13.50 -7.72 -3.79
C VAL A 121 -12.83 -9.04 -3.41
N GLY A 122 -12.89 -9.43 -2.12
CA GLY A 122 -12.31 -10.68 -1.62
C GLY A 122 -10.81 -10.65 -1.37
N GLY A 123 -10.22 -9.46 -1.22
CA GLY A 123 -8.78 -9.28 -0.97
C GLY A 123 -7.89 -9.54 -2.17
N GLU A 124 -6.62 -9.85 -1.91
CA GLU A 124 -5.64 -10.24 -2.93
C GLU A 124 -5.86 -11.67 -3.41
N ARG A 125 -5.55 -11.93 -4.68
CA ARG A 125 -5.66 -13.24 -5.32
C ARG A 125 -4.31 -13.94 -5.32
N PRO A 126 -4.18 -15.15 -4.71
CA PRO A 126 -2.92 -15.88 -4.69
C PRO A 126 -2.37 -16.23 -6.09
N GLU A 127 -3.25 -16.42 -7.06
CA GLU A 127 -2.87 -16.66 -8.45
C GLU A 127 -2.20 -15.47 -9.14
N CYS A 128 -2.27 -14.28 -8.50
CA CYS A 128 -1.63 -13.04 -8.95
C CYS A 128 -0.36 -12.70 -8.16
N ASP A 129 0.19 -13.62 -7.37
CA ASP A 129 1.42 -13.37 -6.60
C ASP A 129 2.54 -12.81 -7.51
N GLY A 130 3.12 -11.68 -7.11
CA GLY A 130 4.08 -10.89 -7.90
C GLY A 130 3.47 -9.69 -8.65
N SER A 131 2.13 -9.65 -8.79
CA SER A 131 1.34 -8.53 -9.31
C SER A 131 0.02 -8.40 -8.58
N GLN A 132 -0.06 -8.93 -7.36
CA GLN A 132 -1.27 -9.03 -6.53
C GLN A 132 -1.86 -7.65 -6.18
N ASP A 133 -1.01 -6.67 -5.97
CA ASP A 133 -1.37 -5.28 -5.70
C ASP A 133 -2.00 -4.61 -6.92
N HIS A 134 -1.47 -4.83 -8.12
CA HIS A 134 -2.02 -4.30 -9.36
C HIS A 134 -3.42 -4.88 -9.64
N ASP A 135 -3.57 -6.20 -9.57
CA ASP A 135 -4.88 -6.87 -9.67
C ASP A 135 -5.87 -6.33 -8.63
N LEU A 136 -5.42 -6.19 -7.39
CA LEU A 136 -6.25 -5.64 -6.31
C LEU A 136 -6.71 -4.22 -6.63
N PHE A 137 -5.79 -3.33 -7.02
CA PHE A 137 -6.12 -1.92 -7.27
C PHE A 137 -7.10 -1.76 -8.42
N LEU A 138 -6.95 -2.51 -9.50
CA LEU A 138 -7.90 -2.51 -10.61
C LEU A 138 -9.31 -2.87 -10.12
N ARG A 139 -9.46 -3.95 -9.32
CA ARG A 139 -10.77 -4.37 -8.79
C ARG A 139 -11.37 -3.40 -7.77
N LEU A 140 -10.54 -2.75 -6.94
CA LEU A 140 -10.99 -1.72 -6.02
C LEU A 140 -11.48 -0.47 -6.76
N LEU A 141 -10.73 -0.04 -7.78
CA LEU A 141 -11.00 1.19 -8.52
C LEU A 141 -12.20 1.09 -9.45
N GLU A 142 -12.51 -0.09 -9.96
CA GLU A 142 -13.80 -0.36 -10.63
C GLU A 142 -15.00 -0.04 -9.72
N ARG A 143 -14.86 -0.25 -8.40
CA ARG A 143 -15.95 -0.02 -7.45
C ARG A 143 -16.02 1.41 -6.94
N THR A 144 -14.89 2.10 -6.87
CA THR A 144 -14.84 3.50 -6.39
C THR A 144 -15.12 4.51 -7.50
N GLY A 145 -14.91 4.11 -8.75
CA GLY A 145 -14.96 5.02 -9.91
C GLY A 145 -13.82 6.04 -9.92
N GLY A 146 -12.79 5.89 -9.06
CA GLY A 146 -11.65 6.78 -9.03
C GLY A 146 -10.83 6.68 -7.75
N ALA A 147 -9.69 7.40 -7.76
CA ALA A 147 -8.79 7.54 -6.64
C ALA A 147 -8.33 9.00 -6.49
N ALA A 148 -8.02 9.42 -5.27
CA ALA A 148 -7.44 10.72 -5.01
C ALA A 148 -5.92 10.62 -4.84
N HIS A 149 -5.19 11.48 -5.51
CA HIS A 149 -3.74 11.59 -5.42
C HIS A 149 -3.32 12.61 -4.35
N VAL A 150 -2.36 12.25 -3.54
CA VAL A 150 -1.66 13.12 -2.61
C VAL A 150 -0.25 13.35 -3.15
N PRO A 151 0.05 14.50 -3.78
CA PRO A 151 1.33 14.76 -4.46
C PRO A 151 2.45 15.05 -3.45
N GLN A 152 2.76 14.07 -2.63
CA GLN A 152 3.81 14.12 -1.62
C GLN A 152 4.46 12.73 -1.50
N VAL A 153 5.78 12.69 -1.35
CA VAL A 153 6.53 11.47 -1.05
C VAL A 153 6.24 11.07 0.40
N LEU A 154 5.39 10.08 0.57
CA LEU A 154 4.99 9.56 1.88
C LEU A 154 5.50 8.14 2.14
N TYR A 155 6.10 7.52 1.15
CA TYR A 155 6.62 6.16 1.19
C TYR A 155 8.04 6.11 0.64
N TYR A 156 8.92 5.35 1.30
CA TYR A 156 10.29 5.12 0.90
C TYR A 156 10.50 3.64 0.65
N TRP A 157 10.61 3.27 -0.61
CA TRP A 157 10.81 1.91 -1.07
C TRP A 157 12.28 1.54 -1.03
N ARG A 158 12.61 0.48 -0.30
CA ARG A 158 14.01 0.02 -0.14
C ARG A 158 14.43 -0.83 -1.33
N VAL A 159 15.53 -0.42 -1.98
CA VAL A 159 16.16 -1.20 -3.06
C VAL A 159 17.34 -1.98 -2.51
N HIS A 160 17.31 -3.29 -2.66
CA HIS A 160 18.40 -4.21 -2.32
C HIS A 160 18.40 -5.44 -3.26
N ALA A 161 19.50 -6.23 -3.25
CA ALA A 161 19.67 -7.35 -4.17
C ALA A 161 18.60 -8.48 -4.05
N GLY A 162 17.85 -8.52 -2.95
CA GLY A 162 16.75 -9.46 -2.72
C GLY A 162 15.37 -8.89 -2.99
N SER A 163 15.26 -7.66 -3.52
CA SER A 163 13.95 -7.05 -3.85
C SER A 163 13.32 -7.80 -5.01
N THR A 164 12.03 -8.09 -4.92
CA THR A 164 11.24 -8.79 -5.95
C THR A 164 11.28 -8.05 -7.29
N SER A 165 11.32 -6.71 -7.26
CA SER A 165 11.40 -5.82 -8.43
C SER A 165 12.82 -5.62 -8.99
N GLY A 166 13.88 -6.08 -8.30
CA GLY A 166 15.27 -5.93 -8.71
C GLY A 166 15.85 -7.17 -9.41
N GLY A 167 15.07 -8.25 -9.53
CA GLY A 167 15.49 -9.47 -10.19
C GLY A 167 15.49 -9.32 -11.71
N THR A 168 16.59 -9.67 -12.37
CA THR A 168 16.77 -9.76 -13.82
C THR A 168 15.93 -10.89 -14.47
N GLU A 169 14.98 -11.46 -13.78
CA GLU A 169 14.06 -12.50 -14.24
C GLU A 169 12.60 -12.06 -14.17
N ALA A 170 12.27 -10.88 -14.73
CA ALA A 170 10.93 -10.65 -15.22
C ALA A 170 10.79 -11.46 -16.53
N LYS A 171 10.31 -12.70 -16.42
CA LYS A 171 9.83 -13.49 -17.55
C LYS A 171 8.41 -13.11 -17.90
#